data_21bf2f502c52bf4bdc794ed6acbe8aff
#
_entry.id   21bf2f502c52bf4bdc794ed6acbe8aff
#
_cell.length_a   1.000
_cell.length_b   1.000
_cell.length_c   1.000
_cell.angle_alpha   90.00
_cell.angle_beta   90.00
_cell.angle_gamma   90.00
#
_symmetry.space_group_name_H-M   'P 1'
#
loop_
_entity.id
_entity.type
_entity.pdbx_description
1 polymer ?
#
loop_
_entity_poly.entity_id
_entity_poly.type
_entity_poly.pdbx_seq_one_letter_code
_entity_poly.pdbx_strand_id
1 'polypeptide(L)'
;MIEILTFAIGKPDYDKEYVISYDGDICYAEILNANNHLSTKKIKAEDFENKITPFEKIGIYKWRKDYFVEAKDFMDNDICWSLQYQEVGKRCRSIGGYGKFPDGWEDFLKAINNVFPSFKYKEYIKG
;
A
#
# COMPACT_ATOMS: atom_id res chain seq x y z
N MET A 1 14.56 4.09 -7.06
CA MET A 1 14.06 3.69 -5.73
C MET A 1 12.79 4.46 -5.39
N ILE A 2 11.81 3.78 -4.83
CA ILE A 2 10.59 4.42 -4.35
C ILE A 2 10.93 5.27 -3.13
N GLU A 3 10.50 6.53 -3.12
CA GLU A 3 10.74 7.43 -1.98
C GLU A 3 9.48 7.66 -1.13
N ILE A 4 8.29 7.43 -1.67
CA ILE A 4 7.05 7.47 -0.89
C ILE A 4 6.08 6.45 -1.45
N LEU A 5 5.40 5.75 -0.55
CA LEU A 5 4.36 4.78 -0.90
C LEU A 5 3.23 4.91 0.10
N THR A 6 2.01 5.08 -0.42
CA THR A 6 0.80 5.20 0.39
C THR A 6 -0.17 4.12 -0.03
N PHE A 7 -0.64 3.32 0.92
CA PHE A 7 -1.56 2.22 0.67
C PHE A 7 -2.76 2.34 1.59
N ALA A 8 -3.96 2.41 1.01
CA ALA A 8 -5.21 2.44 1.75
C ALA A 8 -6.02 1.18 1.43
N ILE A 9 -6.69 0.63 2.43
CA ILE A 9 -7.47 -0.60 2.27
C ILE A 9 -8.61 -0.66 3.27
N GLY A 10 -9.72 -1.31 2.87
CA GLY A 10 -10.89 -1.48 3.73
C GLY A 10 -11.94 -2.39 3.10
N LYS A 11 -13.04 -2.64 3.84
CA LYS A 11 -14.15 -3.51 3.44
C LYS A 11 -15.48 -2.86 3.81
N PRO A 12 -16.18 -2.16 2.92
CA PRO A 12 -15.81 -1.72 1.57
C PRO A 12 -15.10 -0.37 1.55
N ASP A 13 -15.13 0.39 2.65
CA ASP A 13 -14.52 1.70 2.73
C ASP A 13 -13.12 1.60 3.30
N TYR A 14 -12.27 2.57 2.97
CA TYR A 14 -10.92 2.61 3.50
C TYR A 14 -10.96 2.76 5.01
N ASP A 15 -10.38 1.78 5.70
CA ASP A 15 -10.29 1.79 7.15
C ASP A 15 -9.01 2.47 7.61
N LYS A 16 -7.90 2.12 6.98
CA LYS A 16 -6.59 2.66 7.34
C LYS A 16 -5.75 2.96 6.12
N GLU A 17 -4.83 3.90 6.30
CA GLU A 17 -3.87 4.30 5.30
C GLU A 17 -2.47 4.11 5.87
N TYR A 18 -1.62 3.46 5.12
CA TYR A 18 -0.25 3.13 5.51
C TYR A 18 0.72 3.88 4.62
N VAL A 19 1.59 4.68 5.23
CA VAL A 19 2.53 5.52 4.48
C VAL A 19 3.96 5.20 4.91
N ILE A 20 4.82 4.95 3.94
CA ILE A 20 6.26 4.86 4.16
C ILE A 20 6.90 5.91 3.27
N SER A 21 7.77 6.76 3.85
CA SER A 21 8.33 7.89 3.12
C SER A 21 9.77 8.19 3.51
N TYR A 22 10.50 8.74 2.54
CA TYR A 22 11.87 9.20 2.68
C TYR A 22 11.94 10.64 2.16
N ASP A 23 12.31 11.58 3.03
CA ASP A 23 12.36 13.00 2.68
C ASP A 23 13.78 13.56 2.72
N GLY A 24 14.73 12.80 2.23
CA GLY A 24 16.13 13.22 2.14
C GLY A 24 16.99 12.79 3.34
N ASP A 25 16.54 13.07 4.54
CA ASP A 25 17.31 12.79 5.75
C ASP A 25 16.60 11.82 6.69
N ILE A 26 15.28 11.83 6.69
CA ILE A 26 14.48 11.10 7.65
C ILE A 26 13.48 10.20 6.94
N CYS A 27 13.37 8.96 7.41
CA CYS A 27 12.40 7.99 6.91
C CYS A 27 11.34 7.75 7.97
N TYR A 28 10.08 7.66 7.53
CA TYR A 28 8.95 7.45 8.43
C TYR A 28 8.06 6.32 7.94
N ALA A 29 7.44 5.63 8.89
CA ALA A 29 6.30 4.75 8.63
C ALA A 29 5.14 5.27 9.46
N GLU A 30 4.01 5.59 8.81
CA GLU A 30 2.86 6.19 9.47
C GLU A 30 1.59 5.39 9.19
N ILE A 31 0.72 5.33 10.19
CA ILE A 31 -0.62 4.76 10.04
C ILE A 31 -1.62 5.86 10.34
N LEU A 32 -2.56 6.06 9.41
CA LEU A 32 -3.61 7.06 9.55
C LEU A 32 -4.98 6.37 9.47
N ASN A 33 -5.96 6.96 10.12
CA ASN A 33 -7.34 6.49 10.09
C ASN A 33 -8.24 7.72 9.94
N ALA A 34 -8.92 7.82 8.79
CA ALA A 34 -9.74 8.97 8.46
C ALA A 34 -8.94 10.27 8.65
N ASN A 35 -9.31 11.09 9.63
CA ASN A 35 -8.62 12.34 9.91
C ASN A 35 -7.67 12.24 11.10
N ASN A 36 -7.47 11.02 11.62
CA ASN A 36 -6.67 10.80 12.82
C ASN A 36 -5.36 10.12 12.49
N HIS A 37 -4.30 10.63 13.05
CA HIS A 37 -2.99 10.04 12.98
C HIS A 37 -2.85 9.01 14.09
N LEU A 38 -2.65 7.73 13.75
CA LEU A 38 -2.58 6.65 14.73
C LEU A 38 -1.16 6.38 15.24
N SER A 39 -0.17 6.43 14.36
CA SER A 39 1.20 6.20 14.76
C SER A 39 2.19 6.75 13.74
N THR A 40 3.37 7.14 14.23
CA THR A 40 4.52 7.49 13.40
C THR A 40 5.74 6.82 14.00
N LYS A 41 6.54 6.21 13.14
CA LYS A 41 7.79 5.57 13.55
C LYS A 41 8.91 6.05 12.62
N LYS A 42 10.00 6.52 13.21
CA LYS A 42 11.22 6.82 12.44
C LYS A 42 11.88 5.53 12.00
N ILE A 43 12.41 5.52 10.79
CA ILE A 43 13.13 4.38 10.23
C ILE A 43 14.51 4.87 9.81
N LYS A 44 15.53 4.07 10.08
CA LYS A 44 16.88 4.37 9.60
C LYS A 44 16.91 4.23 8.07
N ALA A 45 17.73 5.04 7.41
CA ALA A 45 17.81 5.02 5.95
C ALA A 45 18.11 3.62 5.39
N GLU A 46 19.00 2.88 6.02
CA GLU A 46 19.34 1.52 5.61
C GLU A 46 18.16 0.56 5.77
N ASP A 47 17.35 0.74 6.83
CA ASP A 47 16.16 -0.07 7.05
C ASP A 47 15.07 0.30 6.06
N PHE A 48 14.97 1.58 5.70
CA PHE A 48 14.01 2.03 4.69
C PHE A 48 14.25 1.32 3.36
N GLU A 49 15.49 1.26 2.92
CA GLU A 49 15.85 0.59 1.67
C GLU A 49 15.45 -0.89 1.72
N ASN A 50 15.74 -1.57 2.83
CA ASN A 50 15.37 -2.97 3.00
C ASN A 50 13.86 -3.19 3.00
N LYS A 51 13.10 -2.24 3.50
CA LYS A 51 11.63 -2.34 3.54
C LYS A 51 10.97 -1.96 2.22
N ILE A 52 11.59 -1.10 1.43
CA ILE A 52 11.06 -0.68 0.13
C ILE A 52 11.40 -1.68 -0.99
N THR A 53 12.55 -2.32 -0.92
CA THR A 53 13.01 -3.24 -1.97
C THR A 53 11.99 -4.33 -2.30
N PRO A 54 11.28 -4.96 -1.34
CA PRO A 54 10.27 -5.96 -1.68
C PRO A 54 9.19 -5.45 -2.63
N PHE A 55 8.76 -4.20 -2.50
CA PHE A 55 7.76 -3.63 -3.40
C PHE A 55 8.28 -3.51 -4.82
N GLU A 56 9.54 -3.14 -4.96
CA GLU A 56 10.18 -3.04 -6.28
C GLU A 56 10.34 -4.42 -6.93
N LYS A 57 10.68 -5.43 -6.13
CA LYS A 57 10.85 -6.81 -6.62
C LYS A 57 9.54 -7.45 -7.07
N ILE A 58 8.43 -7.11 -6.43
CA ILE A 58 7.11 -7.59 -6.83
C ILE A 58 6.76 -7.07 -8.22
N GLY A 59 7.28 -5.92 -8.60
CA GLY A 59 7.02 -5.33 -9.91
C GLY A 59 5.72 -4.55 -9.96
N ILE A 60 5.43 -3.77 -8.91
CA ILE A 60 4.21 -2.96 -8.89
C ILE A 60 4.15 -1.97 -10.05
N TYR A 61 5.29 -1.62 -10.64
CA TYR A 61 5.34 -0.74 -11.80
C TYR A 61 4.66 -1.33 -13.03
N LYS A 62 4.44 -2.65 -13.06
CA LYS A 62 3.75 -3.35 -14.14
C LYS A 62 2.24 -3.44 -13.91
N TRP A 63 1.76 -3.08 -12.73
CA TRP A 63 0.35 -3.17 -12.41
C TRP A 63 -0.45 -2.18 -13.26
N ARG A 64 -1.68 -2.58 -13.62
CA ARG A 64 -2.59 -1.70 -14.33
C ARG A 64 -3.06 -0.59 -13.40
N LYS A 65 -3.62 0.45 -13.97
CA LYS A 65 -4.13 1.58 -13.20
C LYS A 65 -5.37 1.20 -12.40
N ASP A 66 -6.22 0.33 -12.93
CA ASP A 66 -7.51 0.01 -12.35
C ASP A 66 -7.74 -1.49 -12.24
N TYR A 67 -8.26 -1.92 -11.09
CA TYR A 67 -8.66 -3.30 -10.80
C TYR A 67 -10.04 -3.28 -10.18
N PHE A 68 -11.09 -3.08 -11.02
CA PHE A 68 -12.46 -3.03 -10.54
C PHE A 68 -13.27 -4.18 -11.12
N VAL A 69 -14.10 -4.82 -10.26
CA VAL A 69 -15.11 -5.74 -10.76
C VAL A 69 -16.18 -4.93 -11.46
N GLU A 70 -16.94 -5.55 -12.39
CA GLU A 70 -18.06 -4.88 -13.02
C GLU A 70 -19.13 -4.56 -11.98
N ALA A 71 -19.90 -3.49 -12.20
CA ALA A 71 -20.89 -3.02 -11.23
C ALA A 71 -21.87 -4.12 -10.82
N LYS A 72 -22.24 -5.00 -11.74
CA LYS A 72 -23.17 -6.12 -11.48
C LYS A 72 -22.60 -7.14 -10.51
N ASP A 73 -21.28 -7.18 -10.32
CA ASP A 73 -20.59 -8.16 -9.48
C ASP A 73 -20.14 -7.57 -8.14
N PHE A 74 -20.48 -6.31 -7.85
CA PHE A 74 -20.12 -5.67 -6.60
C PHE A 74 -20.81 -6.34 -5.42
N MET A 75 -20.03 -6.59 -4.36
CA MET A 75 -20.51 -7.11 -3.08
C MET A 75 -20.27 -6.08 -1.99
N ASP A 76 -21.18 -6.00 -1.01
CA ASP A 76 -21.12 -4.97 0.03
C ASP A 76 -19.84 -5.01 0.87
N ASN A 77 -19.22 -6.18 0.98
CA ASN A 77 -18.00 -6.34 1.78
C ASN A 77 -16.76 -6.62 0.94
N ASP A 78 -16.80 -6.26 -0.35
CA ASP A 78 -15.63 -6.39 -1.19
C ASP A 78 -14.51 -5.48 -0.70
N ILE A 79 -13.28 -5.95 -0.87
CA ILE A 79 -12.10 -5.18 -0.50
C ILE A 79 -11.91 -4.03 -1.46
N CYS A 80 -11.81 -2.82 -0.90
CA CYS A 80 -11.49 -1.60 -1.62
C CYS A 80 -10.05 -1.21 -1.25
N TRP A 81 -9.21 -0.92 -2.25
CA TRP A 81 -7.83 -0.58 -2.00
C TRP A 81 -7.32 0.47 -2.97
N SER A 82 -6.32 1.22 -2.53
CA SER A 82 -5.61 2.14 -3.42
C SER A 82 -4.14 2.18 -3.06
N LEU A 83 -3.32 2.39 -4.07
CA LEU A 83 -1.88 2.48 -3.94
C LEU A 83 -1.39 3.70 -4.69
N GLN A 84 -0.60 4.53 -4.02
CA GLN A 84 0.11 5.64 -4.66
C GLN A 84 1.58 5.50 -4.31
N TYR A 85 2.44 5.69 -5.28
CA TYR A 85 3.86 5.69 -5.02
C TYR A 85 4.59 6.60 -5.98
N GLN A 86 5.75 7.06 -5.55
CA GLN A 86 6.61 7.92 -6.36
C GLN A 86 8.04 7.47 -6.23
N GLU A 87 8.67 7.26 -7.38
CA GLU A 87 10.10 7.00 -7.45
C GLU A 87 10.84 8.33 -7.60
N VAL A 88 12.09 8.35 -7.15
CA VAL A 88 12.93 9.54 -7.27
C VAL A 88 12.98 10.01 -8.72
N GLY A 89 12.64 11.28 -8.96
CA GLY A 89 12.67 11.88 -10.29
C GLY A 89 11.55 11.51 -11.22
N LYS A 90 10.55 10.76 -10.75
CA LYS A 90 9.41 10.34 -11.58
C LYS A 90 8.09 10.87 -11.04
N ARG A 91 7.05 10.81 -11.87
CA ARG A 91 5.72 11.22 -11.46
C ARG A 91 5.12 10.24 -10.47
N CYS A 92 4.25 10.74 -9.59
CA CYS A 92 3.46 9.90 -8.71
C CYS A 92 2.54 9.02 -9.54
N ARG A 93 2.45 7.75 -9.16
CA ARG A 93 1.57 6.80 -9.83
C ARG A 93 0.46 6.37 -8.87
N SER A 94 -0.78 6.31 -9.38
CA SER A 94 -1.94 5.91 -8.60
C SER A 94 -2.59 4.68 -9.21
N ILE A 95 -2.89 3.69 -8.36
CA ILE A 95 -3.54 2.44 -8.76
C ILE A 95 -4.66 2.19 -7.77
N GLY A 96 -5.81 1.74 -8.26
CA GLY A 96 -6.94 1.45 -7.38
C GLY A 96 -7.66 0.18 -7.77
N GLY A 97 -8.39 -0.40 -6.81
CA GLY A 97 -9.14 -1.61 -7.05
C GLY A 97 -10.34 -1.76 -6.13
N TYR A 98 -11.30 -2.53 -6.59
CA TYR A 98 -12.49 -2.89 -5.83
C TYR A 98 -12.88 -4.31 -6.23
N GLY A 99 -12.65 -5.26 -5.34
CA GLY A 99 -12.98 -6.66 -5.55
C GLY A 99 -12.08 -7.40 -6.54
N LYS A 100 -11.07 -6.74 -7.10
CA LYS A 100 -10.07 -7.34 -7.98
C LYS A 100 -8.68 -7.00 -7.52
N PHE A 101 -7.73 -7.89 -7.82
CA PHE A 101 -6.37 -7.76 -7.32
C PHE A 101 -5.35 -8.09 -8.40
N PRO A 102 -4.18 -7.43 -8.40
CA PRO A 102 -3.13 -7.74 -9.35
C PRO A 102 -2.38 -9.01 -8.99
N ASP A 103 -1.63 -9.53 -9.94
CA ASP A 103 -0.67 -10.59 -9.65
C ASP A 103 0.35 -10.08 -8.62
N GLY A 104 0.71 -10.94 -7.68
CA GLY A 104 1.61 -10.54 -6.60
C GLY A 104 0.93 -9.87 -5.43
N TRP A 105 -0.39 -9.86 -5.40
CA TRP A 105 -1.16 -9.23 -4.33
C TRP A 105 -0.78 -9.73 -2.94
N GLU A 106 -0.68 -11.05 -2.75
CA GLU A 106 -0.32 -11.61 -1.45
C GLU A 106 1.08 -11.17 -1.03
N ASP A 107 2.03 -11.22 -1.94
CA ASP A 107 3.40 -10.76 -1.66
C ASP A 107 3.43 -9.28 -1.32
N PHE A 108 2.60 -8.48 -1.99
CA PHE A 108 2.47 -7.06 -1.68
C PHE A 108 1.95 -6.85 -0.26
N LEU A 109 0.91 -7.58 0.14
CA LEU A 109 0.36 -7.48 1.49
C LEU A 109 1.38 -7.90 2.54
N LYS A 110 2.19 -8.91 2.26
CA LYS A 110 3.28 -9.33 3.15
C LYS A 110 4.34 -8.23 3.27
N ALA A 111 4.63 -7.53 2.19
CA ALA A 111 5.57 -6.42 2.22
C ALA A 111 5.05 -5.27 3.08
N ILE A 112 3.76 -4.97 3.00
CA ILE A 112 3.12 -3.98 3.87
C ILE A 112 3.23 -4.44 5.34
N ASN A 113 2.95 -5.71 5.62
CA ASN A 113 3.03 -6.25 6.97
C ASN A 113 4.46 -6.20 7.53
N ASN A 114 5.46 -6.35 6.69
CA ASN A 114 6.86 -6.24 7.12
C ASN A 114 7.19 -4.83 7.60
N VAL A 115 6.59 -3.80 7.00
CA VAL A 115 6.75 -2.42 7.44
C VAL A 115 5.88 -2.11 8.64
N PHE A 116 4.65 -2.63 8.63
CA PHE A 116 3.61 -2.37 9.64
C PHE A 116 3.16 -3.69 10.27
N PRO A 117 3.85 -4.16 11.32
CA PRO A 117 3.51 -5.46 11.93
C PRO A 117 2.08 -5.60 12.42
N SER A 118 1.42 -4.47 12.73
CA SER A 118 0.01 -4.49 13.16
C SER A 118 -0.97 -4.72 12.02
N PHE A 119 -0.52 -4.65 10.77
CA PHE A 119 -1.38 -4.89 9.61
C PHE A 119 -1.73 -6.36 9.50
N LYS A 120 -3.02 -6.69 9.55
CA LYS A 120 -3.50 -8.07 9.49
C LYS A 120 -3.71 -8.48 8.03
N TYR A 121 -2.63 -8.73 7.34
CA TYR A 121 -2.66 -8.96 5.89
C TYR A 121 -3.50 -10.17 5.47
N LYS A 122 -3.61 -11.18 6.32
CA LYS A 122 -4.38 -12.39 5.99
C LYS A 122 -5.86 -12.12 5.81
N GLU A 123 -6.37 -11.04 6.38
CA GLU A 123 -7.77 -10.65 6.20
C GLU A 123 -8.06 -10.14 4.79
N TYR A 124 -7.03 -9.82 4.01
CA TYR A 124 -7.17 -9.18 2.70
C TYR A 124 -6.58 -9.99 1.55
N ILE A 125 -6.14 -11.22 1.80
CA ILE A 125 -5.51 -12.04 0.75
C ILE A 125 -6.49 -12.29 -0.39
N LYS A 126 -7.75 -12.56 -0.07
CA LYS A 126 -8.83 -12.68 -1.05
C LYS A 126 -10.07 -12.08 -0.45
N GLY A 127 -10.79 -11.35 -1.28
CA GLY A 127 -12.05 -10.78 -0.90
C GLY A 127 -13.09 -11.82 -0.57
#